data_447e8ad7a3dd7c7095cb8a0dddb459da
#
_entry.id   447e8ad7a3dd7c7095cb8a0dddb459da
#
_cell.length_a   1.000
_cell.length_b   1.000
_cell.length_c   1.000
_cell.angle_alpha   90.00
_cell.angle_beta   90.00
_cell.angle_gamma   90.00
#
_symmetry.space_group_name_H-M   'P 1'
#
loop_
_entity.id
_entity.type
_entity.pdbx_description
1 polymer ?
#
loop_
_entity_poly.entity_id
_entity_poly.type
_entity_poly.pdbx_seq_one_letter_code
_entity_poly.pdbx_strand_id
1 'polypeptide(L)'
;MAEAVANVARRINAIVEEGSDTLDLSNCKLISFPDGVFKVLMSVSDNIRVVTLADNELKGISSKLFSAFPQMRELDLRGNVITKLPDIVGEMEHLTCINLANNRFSIFPDKLTEIATLERINLEGNVITEIPVEKLTDMPALKWLNVKSNPLDSNTQSALQSPRNFETEC
;
A
#
# COMPACT_ATOMS: atom_id res chain seq x y z
N MET A 1 12.45 18.81 11.89
CA MET A 1 10.97 18.96 11.84
C MET A 1 10.53 20.06 10.88
N ALA A 2 11.01 21.29 11.04
CA ALA A 2 10.62 22.40 10.16
C ALA A 2 10.95 22.15 8.69
N GLU A 3 12.11 21.56 8.40
CA GLU A 3 12.52 21.22 7.02
C GLU A 3 11.63 20.14 6.40
N ALA A 4 11.23 19.14 7.17
CA ALA A 4 10.34 18.07 6.70
C ALA A 4 8.94 18.64 6.36
N VAL A 5 8.41 19.53 7.20
CA VAL A 5 7.12 20.19 6.95
C VAL A 5 7.19 21.06 5.70
N ALA A 6 8.26 21.84 5.53
CA ALA A 6 8.46 22.68 4.36
C ALA A 6 8.58 21.86 3.07
N ASN A 7 9.25 20.71 3.13
CA ASN A 7 9.38 19.79 2.00
C ASN A 7 8.03 19.21 1.58
N VAL A 8 7.22 18.78 2.53
CA VAL A 8 5.86 18.28 2.26
C VAL A 8 5.01 19.37 1.61
N ALA A 9 5.03 20.57 2.17
CA ALA A 9 4.26 21.70 1.63
C ALA A 9 4.67 22.03 0.18
N ARG A 10 5.95 22.04 -0.13
CA ARG A 10 6.44 22.28 -1.50
C ARG A 10 5.95 21.21 -2.48
N ARG A 11 6.04 19.94 -2.09
CA ARG A 11 5.59 18.82 -2.95
C ARG A 11 4.10 18.90 -3.23
N ILE A 12 3.30 19.20 -2.21
CA ILE A 12 1.83 19.31 -2.34
C ILE A 12 1.45 20.49 -3.24
N ASN A 13 2.07 21.65 -3.04
CA ASN A 13 1.81 22.81 -3.88
C ASN A 13 2.14 22.53 -5.35
N ALA A 14 3.26 21.86 -5.61
CA ALA A 14 3.63 21.47 -6.96
C ALA A 14 2.59 20.54 -7.61
N ILE A 15 2.03 19.61 -6.86
CA ILE A 15 0.99 18.71 -7.36
C ILE A 15 -0.25 19.51 -7.81
N VAL A 16 -0.68 20.44 -6.98
CA VAL A 16 -1.85 21.31 -7.29
C VAL A 16 -1.57 22.17 -8.51
N GLU A 17 -0.41 22.82 -8.57
CA GLU A 17 -0.02 23.72 -9.66
C GLU A 17 0.17 23.01 -10.99
N GLU A 18 0.76 21.80 -10.97
CA GLU A 18 1.08 21.02 -12.18
C GLU A 18 -0.06 20.11 -12.63
N GLY A 19 -1.09 19.91 -11.79
CA GLY A 19 -2.17 18.97 -12.07
C GLY A 19 -1.69 17.52 -12.13
N SER A 20 -0.70 17.17 -11.32
CA SER A 20 -0.13 15.82 -11.29
C SER A 20 -1.13 14.79 -10.76
N ASP A 21 -1.04 13.56 -11.28
CA ASP A 21 -1.81 12.42 -10.77
C ASP A 21 -1.07 11.65 -9.67
N THR A 22 0.13 12.08 -9.32
CA THR A 22 1.01 11.40 -8.36
C THR A 22 1.23 12.24 -7.12
N LEU A 23 0.87 11.67 -5.96
CA LEU A 23 1.21 12.22 -4.65
C LEU A 23 2.45 11.49 -4.14
N ASP A 24 3.60 12.17 -4.20
CA ASP A 24 4.87 11.61 -3.71
C ASP A 24 5.31 12.34 -2.45
N LEU A 25 5.16 11.67 -1.31
CA LEU A 25 5.66 12.11 0.00
C LEU A 25 6.68 11.12 0.56
N SER A 26 7.40 10.44 -0.31
CA SER A 26 8.45 9.52 0.10
C SER A 26 9.61 10.25 0.77
N ASN A 27 10.25 9.57 1.71
CA ASN A 27 11.45 10.06 2.41
C ASN A 27 11.26 11.46 3.02
N CYS A 28 10.11 11.67 3.68
CA CYS A 28 9.78 12.94 4.34
C CYS A 28 9.82 12.86 5.86
N LYS A 29 10.34 11.76 6.42
CA LYS A 29 10.40 11.51 7.88
C LYS A 29 9.04 11.61 8.56
N LEU A 30 7.98 11.20 7.86
CA LEU A 30 6.62 11.24 8.38
C LEU A 30 6.41 10.13 9.41
N ILE A 31 5.92 10.49 10.59
CA ILE A 31 5.48 9.55 11.62
C ILE A 31 3.96 9.31 11.54
N SER A 32 3.25 10.21 10.90
CA SER A 32 1.83 10.12 10.58
C SER A 32 1.54 10.94 9.33
N PHE A 33 0.43 10.63 8.65
CA PHE A 33 0.02 11.42 7.48
C PHE A 33 -0.55 12.77 7.96
N PRO A 34 -0.05 13.90 7.45
CA PRO A 34 -0.52 15.21 7.89
C PRO A 34 -1.94 15.49 7.43
N ASP A 35 -2.88 15.68 8.37
CA ASP A 35 -4.30 15.94 8.03
C ASP A 35 -4.52 17.17 7.15
N GLY A 36 -3.68 18.19 7.30
CA GLY A 36 -3.76 19.39 6.48
C GLY A 36 -3.57 19.15 4.98
N VAL A 37 -2.89 18.07 4.62
CA VAL A 37 -2.66 17.67 3.22
C VAL A 37 -3.97 17.41 2.50
N PHE A 38 -4.91 16.76 3.17
CA PHE A 38 -6.21 16.44 2.57
C PHE A 38 -6.98 17.68 2.13
N LYS A 39 -6.91 18.75 2.93
CA LYS A 39 -7.59 20.01 2.61
C LYS A 39 -7.00 20.67 1.36
N VAL A 40 -5.68 20.70 1.26
CA VAL A 40 -4.97 21.30 0.14
C VAL A 40 -5.23 20.52 -1.15
N LEU A 41 -5.27 19.19 -1.06
CA LEU A 41 -5.43 18.31 -2.22
C LEU A 41 -6.89 18.07 -2.62
N MET A 42 -7.86 18.62 -1.88
CA MET A 42 -9.29 18.38 -2.15
C MET A 42 -9.69 18.71 -3.58
N SER A 43 -9.15 19.80 -4.14
CA SER A 43 -9.48 20.22 -5.51
C SER A 43 -8.94 19.28 -6.59
N VAL A 44 -7.93 18.47 -6.27
CA VAL A 44 -7.27 17.55 -7.21
C VAL A 44 -7.37 16.10 -6.79
N SER A 45 -8.11 15.80 -5.71
CA SER A 45 -8.17 14.46 -5.13
C SER A 45 -8.65 13.38 -6.12
N ASP A 46 -9.58 13.72 -6.99
CA ASP A 46 -10.11 12.78 -8.00
C ASP A 46 -9.11 12.48 -9.12
N ASN A 47 -8.06 13.29 -9.25
CA ASN A 47 -7.00 13.09 -10.24
C ASN A 47 -5.85 12.25 -9.71
N ILE A 48 -5.76 12.04 -8.39
CA ILE A 48 -4.65 11.31 -7.77
C ILE A 48 -4.85 9.80 -7.99
N ARG A 49 -3.92 9.21 -8.71
CA ARG A 49 -3.93 7.79 -9.06
C ARG A 49 -2.79 7.01 -8.44
N VAL A 50 -1.67 7.70 -8.16
CA VAL A 50 -0.47 7.09 -7.56
C VAL A 50 -0.16 7.83 -6.27
N VAL A 51 -0.04 7.08 -5.16
CA VAL A 51 0.35 7.62 -3.86
C VAL A 51 1.57 6.85 -3.38
N THR A 52 2.66 7.54 -3.10
CA THR A 52 3.80 6.94 -2.44
C THR A 52 4.14 7.66 -1.15
N LEU A 53 4.20 6.88 -0.09
CA LEU A 53 4.64 7.28 1.25
C LEU A 53 5.84 6.43 1.66
N ALA A 54 6.61 5.96 0.68
CA ALA A 54 7.75 5.08 0.90
C ALA A 54 8.82 5.75 1.77
N ASP A 55 9.52 4.93 2.55
CA ASP A 55 10.69 5.37 3.32
C ASP A 55 10.38 6.50 4.30
N ASN A 56 9.29 6.33 5.04
CA ASN A 56 8.92 7.17 6.17
C ASN A 56 8.96 6.34 7.47
N GLU A 57 8.38 6.86 8.54
CA GLU A 57 8.34 6.22 9.85
C GLU A 57 6.90 5.95 10.30
N LEU A 58 6.01 5.68 9.33
CA LEU A 58 4.59 5.48 9.56
C LEU A 58 4.32 4.18 10.30
N LYS A 59 3.54 4.23 11.37
CA LYS A 59 3.11 3.06 12.16
C LYS A 59 1.78 2.49 11.66
N GLY A 60 1.02 3.27 10.92
CA GLY A 60 -0.25 2.89 10.35
C GLY A 60 -0.71 3.91 9.34
N ILE A 61 -1.81 3.62 8.67
CA ILE A 61 -2.41 4.49 7.65
C ILE A 61 -3.83 4.82 8.07
N SER A 62 -4.18 6.11 8.01
CA SER A 62 -5.53 6.57 8.29
C SER A 62 -6.51 6.12 7.21
N SER A 63 -7.73 5.79 7.61
CA SER A 63 -8.84 5.52 6.67
C SER A 63 -9.08 6.67 5.69
N LYS A 64 -8.77 7.89 6.11
CA LYS A 64 -8.93 9.10 5.28
C LYS A 64 -8.11 9.04 3.99
N LEU A 65 -6.95 8.38 3.99
CA LEU A 65 -6.13 8.24 2.79
C LEU A 65 -6.93 7.56 1.66
N PHE A 66 -7.64 6.51 2.00
CA PHE A 66 -8.42 5.74 1.04
C PHE A 66 -9.69 6.48 0.60
N SER A 67 -10.39 7.13 1.54
CA SER A 67 -11.59 7.91 1.20
C SER A 67 -11.26 9.19 0.42
N ALA A 68 -10.12 9.80 0.67
CA ALA A 68 -9.71 11.04 -0.01
C ALA A 68 -9.32 10.81 -1.47
N PHE A 69 -8.77 9.63 -1.80
CA PHE A 69 -8.24 9.32 -3.12
C PHE A 69 -8.94 8.08 -3.71
N PRO A 70 -10.23 8.16 -4.06
CA PRO A 70 -10.99 6.99 -4.52
C PRO A 70 -10.54 6.46 -5.87
N GLN A 71 -9.82 7.26 -6.67
CA GLN A 71 -9.30 6.87 -7.98
C GLN A 71 -7.90 6.26 -7.91
N MET A 72 -7.37 6.05 -6.71
CA MET A 72 -6.02 5.50 -6.52
C MET A 72 -5.88 4.14 -7.18
N ARG A 73 -4.81 3.98 -7.96
CA ARG A 73 -4.45 2.74 -8.66
C ARG A 73 -3.21 2.08 -8.08
N GLU A 74 -2.29 2.88 -7.58
CA GLU A 74 -1.04 2.39 -7.00
C GLU A 74 -0.79 3.04 -5.64
N LEU A 75 -0.47 2.21 -4.65
CA LEU A 75 -0.12 2.65 -3.32
C LEU A 75 1.21 2.03 -2.90
N ASP A 76 2.21 2.88 -2.66
CA ASP A 76 3.53 2.45 -2.22
C ASP A 76 3.76 2.90 -0.78
N LEU A 77 3.82 1.92 0.13
CA LEU A 77 4.02 2.12 1.57
C LEU A 77 5.30 1.42 2.07
N ARG A 78 6.18 1.01 1.16
CA ARG A 78 7.39 0.29 1.54
C ARG A 78 8.27 1.11 2.48
N GLY A 79 9.06 0.41 3.29
CA GLY A 79 10.07 1.07 4.14
C GLY A 79 9.48 1.90 5.28
N ASN A 80 8.35 1.48 5.83
CA ASN A 80 7.75 2.06 7.02
C ASN A 80 7.77 1.05 8.17
N VAL A 81 6.99 1.28 9.21
CA VAL A 81 6.87 0.38 10.37
C VAL A 81 5.41 -0.02 10.60
N ILE A 82 4.67 -0.19 9.51
CA ILE A 82 3.23 -0.47 9.51
C ILE A 82 2.99 -1.93 9.93
N THR A 83 2.00 -2.14 10.80
CA THR A 83 1.62 -3.48 11.26
C THR A 83 0.27 -3.95 10.73
N LYS A 84 -0.59 -3.01 10.30
CA LYS A 84 -1.92 -3.34 9.75
C LYS A 84 -2.44 -2.21 8.86
N LEU A 85 -3.38 -2.53 7.98
CA LEU A 85 -4.12 -1.58 7.17
C LEU A 85 -5.55 -1.42 7.69
N PRO A 86 -6.19 -0.25 7.52
CA PRO A 86 -7.59 -0.10 7.86
C PRO A 86 -8.47 -0.93 6.92
N ASP A 87 -9.61 -1.43 7.43
CA ASP A 87 -10.50 -2.32 6.68
C ASP A 87 -11.03 -1.71 5.39
N ILE A 88 -11.15 -0.39 5.33
CA ILE A 88 -11.62 0.34 4.15
C ILE A 88 -10.76 0.08 2.90
N VAL A 89 -9.52 -0.39 3.06
CA VAL A 89 -8.68 -0.74 1.90
C VAL A 89 -9.37 -1.75 0.99
N GLY A 90 -10.15 -2.66 1.56
CA GLY A 90 -10.91 -3.67 0.81
C GLY A 90 -12.00 -3.08 -0.09
N GLU A 91 -12.39 -1.84 0.13
CA GLU A 91 -13.43 -1.15 -0.64
C GLU A 91 -12.88 -0.35 -1.83
N MET A 92 -11.57 -0.38 -2.06
CA MET A 92 -10.95 0.34 -3.18
C MET A 92 -11.36 -0.28 -4.51
N GLU A 93 -11.90 0.53 -5.41
CA GLU A 93 -12.47 0.06 -6.68
C GLU A 93 -11.49 0.08 -7.86
N HIS A 94 -10.36 0.77 -7.71
CA HIS A 94 -9.40 0.96 -8.80
C HIS A 94 -7.97 0.56 -8.46
N LEU A 95 -7.71 0.09 -7.23
CA LEU A 95 -6.37 -0.26 -6.80
C LEU A 95 -5.88 -1.51 -7.55
N THR A 96 -4.75 -1.39 -8.24
CA THR A 96 -4.13 -2.47 -9.01
C THR A 96 -2.81 -2.94 -8.43
N CYS A 97 -2.12 -2.07 -7.70
CA CYS A 97 -0.79 -2.38 -7.16
C CYS A 97 -0.65 -1.82 -5.74
N ILE A 98 -0.20 -2.67 -4.83
CA ILE A 98 0.16 -2.24 -3.47
C ILE A 98 1.54 -2.77 -3.09
N ASN A 99 2.41 -1.88 -2.62
CA ASN A 99 3.74 -2.23 -2.13
C ASN A 99 3.81 -2.00 -0.62
N LEU A 100 3.92 -3.09 0.12
CA LEU A 100 4.03 -3.11 1.58
C LEU A 100 5.37 -3.70 2.04
N ALA A 101 6.36 -3.75 1.14
CA ALA A 101 7.66 -4.31 1.44
C ALA A 101 8.35 -3.59 2.60
N ASN A 102 9.13 -4.34 3.38
CA ASN A 102 9.92 -3.77 4.47
C ASN A 102 9.08 -2.96 5.46
N ASN A 103 8.02 -3.58 5.93
CA ASN A 103 7.19 -3.12 7.03
C ASN A 103 7.23 -4.15 8.17
N ARG A 104 6.23 -4.16 9.04
CA ARG A 104 6.18 -5.04 10.21
C ARG A 104 4.88 -5.85 10.28
N PHE A 105 4.33 -6.24 9.13
CA PHE A 105 3.17 -7.10 9.12
C PHE A 105 3.52 -8.48 9.65
N SER A 106 2.81 -8.94 10.67
CA SER A 106 2.90 -10.32 11.17
C SER A 106 1.72 -11.17 10.72
N ILE A 107 0.64 -10.51 10.31
CA ILE A 107 -0.58 -11.15 9.78
C ILE A 107 -0.80 -10.57 8.38
N PHE A 108 -1.09 -11.46 7.43
CA PHE A 108 -1.44 -11.02 6.08
C PHE A 108 -2.66 -10.09 6.12
N PRO A 109 -2.61 -8.93 5.46
CA PRO A 109 -3.75 -8.00 5.44
C PRO A 109 -4.90 -8.54 4.58
N ASP A 110 -5.77 -9.32 5.20
CA ASP A 110 -6.84 -10.09 4.54
C ASP A 110 -7.77 -9.25 3.65
N LYS A 111 -7.97 -7.98 4.00
CA LYS A 111 -8.84 -7.09 3.21
C LYS A 111 -8.33 -6.87 1.78
N LEU A 112 -7.05 -7.11 1.53
CA LEU A 112 -6.50 -7.04 0.17
C LEU A 112 -7.17 -8.08 -0.75
N THR A 113 -7.61 -9.21 -0.21
CA THR A 113 -8.26 -10.26 -1.00
C THR A 113 -9.66 -9.86 -1.48
N GLU A 114 -10.24 -8.80 -0.93
CA GLU A 114 -11.56 -8.28 -1.32
C GLU A 114 -11.47 -7.28 -2.48
N ILE A 115 -10.27 -6.86 -2.87
CA ILE A 115 -10.06 -5.88 -3.93
C ILE A 115 -10.07 -6.59 -5.30
N ALA A 116 -11.17 -6.49 -6.03
CA ALA A 116 -11.35 -7.20 -7.30
C ALA A 116 -10.37 -6.79 -8.40
N THR A 117 -9.84 -5.57 -8.33
CA THR A 117 -8.93 -5.01 -9.33
C THR A 117 -7.45 -5.24 -9.04
N LEU A 118 -7.10 -5.76 -7.85
CA LEU A 118 -5.71 -5.85 -7.40
C LEU A 118 -4.95 -6.91 -8.18
N GLU A 119 -3.85 -6.49 -8.80
CA GLU A 119 -3.02 -7.34 -9.66
C GLU A 119 -1.68 -7.69 -9.02
N ARG A 120 -1.12 -6.81 -8.20
CA ARG A 120 0.22 -6.97 -7.64
C ARG A 120 0.25 -6.63 -6.16
N ILE A 121 0.79 -7.56 -5.36
CA ILE A 121 0.98 -7.40 -3.91
C ILE A 121 2.44 -7.67 -3.58
N ASN A 122 3.12 -6.70 -2.98
CA ASN A 122 4.49 -6.87 -2.50
C ASN A 122 4.52 -6.81 -0.97
N LEU A 123 4.87 -7.92 -0.33
CA LEU A 123 5.01 -8.05 1.12
C LEU A 123 6.41 -8.52 1.53
N GLU A 124 7.40 -8.34 0.65
CA GLU A 124 8.79 -8.71 0.94
C GLU A 124 9.29 -8.05 2.24
N GLY A 125 10.04 -8.81 3.04
CA GLY A 125 10.71 -8.24 4.21
C GLY A 125 9.79 -7.87 5.36
N ASN A 126 8.69 -8.58 5.53
CA ASN A 126 7.81 -8.50 6.70
C ASN A 126 8.06 -9.69 7.65
N VAL A 127 7.16 -9.94 8.58
CA VAL A 127 7.28 -11.03 9.55
C VAL A 127 6.06 -11.94 9.53
N ILE A 128 5.52 -12.16 8.33
CA ILE A 128 4.32 -12.97 8.10
C ILE A 128 4.69 -14.45 8.14
N THR A 129 3.86 -15.26 8.79
CA THR A 129 4.05 -16.71 8.88
C THR A 129 3.05 -17.49 8.04
N GLU A 130 1.86 -16.93 7.79
CA GLU A 130 0.79 -17.59 7.05
C GLU A 130 0.23 -16.70 5.95
N ILE A 131 -0.02 -17.30 4.80
CA ILE A 131 -0.62 -16.61 3.64
C ILE A 131 -1.93 -17.32 3.29
N PRO A 132 -3.05 -16.60 3.09
CA PRO A 132 -4.33 -17.18 2.73
C PRO A 132 -4.36 -17.55 1.24
N VAL A 133 -3.65 -18.61 0.86
CA VAL A 133 -3.42 -19.01 -0.55
C VAL A 133 -4.74 -19.23 -1.29
N GLU A 134 -5.73 -19.86 -0.63
CA GLU A 134 -7.03 -20.11 -1.26
C GLU A 134 -7.75 -18.82 -1.64
N LYS A 135 -7.79 -17.85 -0.71
CA LYS A 135 -8.42 -16.55 -0.98
C LYS A 135 -7.70 -15.79 -2.09
N LEU A 136 -6.37 -15.88 -2.14
CA LEU A 136 -5.57 -15.24 -3.18
C LEU A 136 -5.84 -15.88 -4.55
N THR A 137 -6.00 -17.20 -4.58
CA THR A 137 -6.32 -17.94 -5.81
C THR A 137 -7.69 -17.52 -6.38
N ASP A 138 -8.62 -17.16 -5.50
CA ASP A 138 -9.96 -16.72 -5.91
C ASP A 138 -10.01 -15.26 -6.37
N MET A 139 -8.94 -14.50 -6.19
CA MET A 139 -8.89 -13.10 -6.64
C MET A 139 -8.90 -13.03 -8.18
N PRO A 140 -9.84 -12.25 -8.76
CA PRO A 140 -10.03 -12.29 -10.22
C PRO A 140 -8.91 -11.63 -11.03
N ALA A 141 -8.19 -10.69 -10.45
CA ALA A 141 -7.18 -9.91 -11.19
C ALA A 141 -5.74 -10.19 -10.75
N LEU A 142 -5.52 -10.94 -9.67
CA LEU A 142 -4.17 -11.13 -9.10
C LEU A 142 -3.25 -11.84 -10.08
N LYS A 143 -2.07 -11.23 -10.32
CA LYS A 143 -1.03 -11.72 -11.25
C LYS A 143 0.30 -11.99 -10.56
N TRP A 144 0.59 -11.31 -9.45
CA TRP A 144 1.91 -11.39 -8.82
C TRP A 144 1.83 -11.13 -7.32
N LEU A 145 2.52 -11.97 -6.56
CA LEU A 145 2.66 -11.88 -5.10
C LEU A 145 4.13 -12.07 -4.72
N ASN A 146 4.71 -11.12 -4.02
CA ASN A 146 6.05 -11.26 -3.46
C ASN A 146 5.97 -11.37 -1.93
N VAL A 147 6.39 -12.51 -1.39
CA VAL A 147 6.45 -12.78 0.05
C VAL A 147 7.84 -13.21 0.50
N LYS A 148 8.86 -12.88 -0.28
CA LYS A 148 10.27 -13.14 0.09
C LYS A 148 10.60 -12.54 1.44
N SER A 149 11.54 -13.16 2.13
CA SER A 149 12.05 -12.65 3.41
C SER A 149 10.96 -12.50 4.47
N ASN A 150 10.02 -13.43 4.47
CA ASN A 150 9.05 -13.62 5.55
C ASN A 150 9.26 -15.02 6.16
N PRO A 151 9.05 -15.19 7.48
CA PRO A 151 9.21 -16.48 8.14
C PRO A 151 7.97 -17.38 7.93
N LEU A 152 7.68 -17.73 6.66
CA LEU A 152 6.52 -18.54 6.30
C LEU A 152 6.61 -19.95 6.90
N ASP A 153 5.50 -20.43 7.44
CA ASP A 153 5.43 -21.80 7.96
C ASP A 153 5.43 -22.84 6.82
N SER A 154 5.65 -24.11 7.18
CA SER A 154 5.76 -25.19 6.20
C SER A 154 4.48 -25.44 5.42
N ASN A 155 3.31 -25.23 6.04
CA ASN A 155 2.02 -25.36 5.37
C ASN A 155 1.85 -24.32 4.27
N THR A 156 2.20 -23.06 4.57
CA THR A 156 2.16 -21.96 3.60
C THR A 156 3.15 -22.20 2.47
N GLN A 157 4.38 -22.60 2.79
CA GLN A 157 5.40 -22.88 1.78
C GLN A 157 4.93 -24.00 0.82
N SER A 158 4.34 -25.05 1.35
CA SER A 158 3.80 -26.16 0.54
C SER A 158 2.64 -25.68 -0.34
N ALA A 159 1.73 -24.90 0.21
CA ALA A 159 0.58 -24.36 -0.54
C ALA A 159 1.04 -23.44 -1.70
N LEU A 160 2.10 -22.65 -1.50
CA LEU A 160 2.65 -21.78 -2.52
C LEU A 160 3.37 -22.52 -3.65
N GLN A 161 3.73 -23.78 -3.47
CA GLN A 161 4.34 -24.62 -4.51
C GLN A 161 3.31 -25.21 -5.47
N SER A 162 2.02 -25.24 -5.10
CA SER A 162 0.96 -25.76 -5.96
C SER A 162 0.71 -24.83 -7.16
N PRO A 163 0.34 -25.38 -8.33
CA PRO A 163 0.00 -24.56 -9.49
C PRO A 163 -1.15 -23.60 -9.18
N ARG A 164 -1.01 -22.38 -9.65
CA ARG A 164 -2.03 -21.32 -9.46
C ARG A 164 -1.96 -20.31 -10.60
N ASN A 165 -2.94 -19.39 -10.60
CA ASN A 165 -3.13 -18.42 -11.67
C ASN A 165 -2.35 -17.10 -11.47
N PHE A 166 -1.45 -17.04 -10.48
CA PHE A 166 -0.58 -15.89 -10.29
C PHE A 166 0.86 -16.34 -9.98
N GLU A 167 1.82 -15.49 -10.30
CA GLU A 167 3.23 -15.72 -10.00
C GLU A 167 3.52 -15.40 -8.54
N THR A 168 4.39 -16.17 -7.91
CA THR A 168 4.81 -15.97 -6.53
C THR A 168 6.32 -15.91 -6.43
N GLU A 169 6.82 -14.91 -5.71
CA GLU A 169 8.20 -14.86 -5.26
C GLU A 169 8.22 -15.13 -3.75
N CYS A 170 8.94 -16.14 -3.34
CA CYS A 170 9.01 -16.54 -1.94
C CYS A 170 10.40 -17.05 -1.52
#